data_bfec71103b62768f7cb7c975c1f1a580
#
_entry.id   bfec71103b62768f7cb7c975c1f1a580
#
_cell.length_a   1.000
_cell.length_b   1.000
_cell.length_c   1.000
_cell.angle_alpha   90.00
_cell.angle_beta   90.00
_cell.angle_gamma   90.00
#
_symmetry.space_group_name_H-M   'P 1'
#
loop_
_entity.id
_entity.type
_entity.pdbx_description
1 polymer ?
#
loop_
_entity_poly.entity_id
_entity_poly.type
_entity_poly.pdbx_seq_one_letter_code
_entity_poly.pdbx_strand_id
1 'polypeptide(L)'
;MAIPNIVSVSSIYGTTVNSVLTTTLTTTLVTAATDKVHKINLIRCANITDNDATVTFDQEVSGTHKIIANEITVPANSVVDIVDKSNGFYLQETDLIRGGCSAGSTVDCTISYEIMDDA
;
A
#
# COMPACT_ATOMS: atom_id res chain seq x y z
N MET A 1 -6.23 18.31 -7.83
CA MET A 1 -6.29 17.39 -6.68
C MET A 1 -6.44 18.20 -5.40
N ALA A 2 -7.43 17.86 -4.60
CA ALA A 2 -7.65 18.55 -3.32
C ALA A 2 -6.92 17.84 -2.19
N ILE A 3 -6.50 18.62 -1.19
CA ILE A 3 -5.88 18.08 0.03
C ILE A 3 -6.87 18.35 1.16
N PRO A 4 -7.60 17.32 1.65
CA PRO A 4 -8.54 17.52 2.74
C PRO A 4 -7.86 18.06 4.00
N ASN A 5 -8.58 18.88 4.73
CA ASN A 5 -8.11 19.43 6.00
C ASN A 5 -8.31 18.40 7.10
N ILE A 6 -7.26 17.72 7.49
CA ILE A 6 -7.34 16.65 8.49
C ILE A 6 -7.55 17.16 9.92
N VAL A 7 -7.49 18.48 10.14
CA VAL A 7 -7.86 19.07 11.43
C VAL A 7 -9.37 19.12 11.60
N SER A 8 -10.11 19.20 10.50
CA SER A 8 -11.57 19.36 10.50
C SER A 8 -12.27 18.25 9.72
N VAL A 9 -11.75 17.03 9.77
CA VAL A 9 -12.40 15.90 9.10
C VAL A 9 -13.73 15.55 9.76
N SER A 10 -14.69 15.10 8.95
CA SER A 10 -16.01 14.71 9.45
C SER A 10 -16.01 13.33 10.08
N SER A 11 -15.14 12.43 9.61
CA SER A 11 -15.03 11.08 10.14
C SER A 11 -13.65 10.49 9.88
N ILE A 12 -13.23 9.59 10.77
CA ILE A 12 -11.99 8.82 10.64
C ILE A 12 -12.35 7.36 10.89
N TYR A 13 -11.99 6.46 9.98
CA TYR A 13 -12.21 5.04 10.18
C TYR A 13 -11.08 4.21 9.56
N GLY A 14 -10.82 3.06 10.18
CA GLY A 14 -9.78 2.15 9.74
C GLY A 14 -10.32 1.13 8.75
N THR A 15 -9.45 0.68 7.86
CA THR A 15 -9.77 -0.35 6.88
C THR A 15 -8.53 -1.18 6.58
N THR A 16 -8.75 -2.44 6.18
CA THR A 16 -7.69 -3.34 5.78
C THR A 16 -8.10 -4.02 4.47
N VAL A 17 -7.18 -4.02 3.51
CA VAL A 17 -7.38 -4.72 2.24
C VAL A 17 -6.31 -5.78 2.08
N ASN A 18 -6.68 -6.88 1.43
CA ASN A 18 -5.77 -7.99 1.14
C ASN A 18 -5.73 -8.22 -0.37
N SER A 19 -4.56 -8.52 -0.88
CA SER A 19 -4.36 -8.80 -2.30
C SER A 19 -3.25 -9.83 -2.48
N VAL A 20 -3.35 -10.60 -3.55
CA VAL A 20 -2.25 -11.47 -3.99
C VAL A 20 -1.45 -10.69 -5.02
N LEU A 21 -0.14 -10.58 -4.81
CA LEU A 21 0.71 -9.84 -5.73
C LEU A 21 0.93 -10.62 -7.03
N THR A 22 1.02 -9.88 -8.12
CA THR A 22 1.32 -10.43 -9.46
C THR A 22 2.76 -10.11 -9.85
N THR A 23 3.20 -10.62 -11.00
CA THR A 23 4.58 -10.40 -11.46
C THR A 23 4.81 -9.02 -12.07
N THR A 24 3.77 -8.21 -12.20
CA THR A 24 3.88 -6.87 -12.78
C THR A 24 3.62 -5.81 -11.73
N LEU A 25 4.30 -4.67 -11.85
CA LEU A 25 4.11 -3.53 -10.95
C LEU A 25 2.95 -2.64 -11.42
N THR A 26 1.93 -3.24 -12.01
CA THR A 26 0.78 -2.49 -12.53
C THR A 26 -0.50 -2.70 -11.73
N THR A 27 -0.47 -3.59 -10.74
CA THR A 27 -1.64 -3.88 -9.92
C THR A 27 -1.83 -2.78 -8.89
N THR A 28 -2.92 -2.03 -9.02
CA THR A 28 -3.30 -1.02 -8.03
C THR A 28 -3.87 -1.71 -6.80
N LEU A 29 -3.30 -1.42 -5.64
CA LEU A 29 -3.70 -2.02 -4.37
C LEU A 29 -4.62 -1.11 -3.57
N VAL A 30 -4.31 0.17 -3.52
CA VAL A 30 -5.09 1.18 -2.81
C VAL A 30 -5.13 2.45 -3.63
N THR A 31 -6.32 3.03 -3.77
CA THR A 31 -6.52 4.36 -4.38
C THR A 31 -7.29 5.22 -3.40
N ALA A 32 -6.76 6.41 -3.09
CA ALA A 32 -7.46 7.34 -2.22
C ALA A 32 -8.63 7.98 -2.99
N ALA A 33 -9.82 7.93 -2.39
CA ALA A 33 -11.02 8.46 -3.00
C ALA A 33 -11.06 9.99 -2.98
N THR A 34 -11.95 10.58 -3.77
CA THR A 34 -12.18 12.01 -3.82
C THR A 34 -12.57 12.52 -2.42
N ASP A 35 -12.04 13.67 -2.03
CA ASP A 35 -12.26 14.32 -0.74
C ASP A 35 -11.83 13.49 0.47
N LYS A 36 -10.94 12.52 0.27
CA LYS A 36 -10.43 11.69 1.36
C LYS A 36 -8.91 11.67 1.38
N VAL A 37 -8.38 11.49 2.58
CA VAL A 37 -6.96 11.20 2.79
C VAL A 37 -6.87 9.82 3.40
N HIS A 38 -6.01 8.97 2.85
CA HIS A 38 -5.71 7.66 3.42
C HIS A 38 -4.36 7.73 4.12
N LYS A 39 -4.33 7.45 5.42
CA LYS A 39 -3.09 7.32 6.16
C LYS A 39 -2.68 5.86 6.16
N ILE A 40 -1.62 5.54 5.45
CA ILE A 40 -1.12 4.17 5.33
C ILE A 40 -0.33 3.83 6.59
N ASN A 41 -0.79 2.83 7.33
CA ASN A 41 -0.18 2.39 8.57
C ASN A 41 0.64 1.13 8.43
N LEU A 42 0.27 0.25 7.48
CA LEU A 42 0.92 -1.05 7.33
C LEU A 42 0.85 -1.51 5.88
N ILE A 43 1.98 -1.97 5.36
CA ILE A 43 2.05 -2.79 4.15
C ILE A 43 2.85 -4.03 4.53
N ARG A 44 2.19 -5.18 4.59
CA ARG A 44 2.78 -6.44 5.01
C ARG A 44 2.73 -7.44 3.88
N CYS A 45 3.83 -8.13 3.66
CA CYS A 45 3.94 -9.18 2.66
C CYS A 45 4.22 -10.52 3.33
N ALA A 46 3.41 -11.52 3.02
CA ALA A 46 3.58 -12.88 3.52
C ALA A 46 3.88 -13.79 2.34
N ASN A 47 5.04 -14.44 2.36
CA ASN A 47 5.40 -15.42 1.35
C ASN A 47 4.89 -16.78 1.79
N ILE A 48 3.98 -17.35 1.01
CA ILE A 48 3.30 -18.61 1.34
C ILE A 48 3.95 -19.83 0.65
N THR A 49 5.15 -19.68 0.11
CA THR A 49 5.85 -20.74 -0.61
C THR A 49 7.17 -21.11 0.07
N ASP A 50 7.77 -22.19 -0.41
CA ASP A 50 9.07 -22.67 0.09
C ASP A 50 10.26 -22.00 -0.59
N ASN A 51 10.03 -21.03 -1.44
CA ASN A 51 11.08 -20.29 -2.14
C ASN A 51 11.01 -18.81 -1.79
N ASP A 52 12.18 -18.16 -1.73
CA ASP A 52 12.25 -16.73 -1.52
C ASP A 52 11.61 -15.99 -2.71
N ALA A 53 11.00 -14.86 -2.41
CA ALA A 53 10.45 -13.96 -3.42
C ALA A 53 10.90 -12.54 -3.12
N THR A 54 10.87 -11.67 -4.14
CA THR A 54 11.10 -10.25 -3.93
C THR A 54 9.83 -9.48 -4.26
N VAL A 55 9.65 -8.35 -3.58
CA VAL A 55 8.48 -7.48 -3.77
C VAL A 55 8.94 -6.07 -4.07
N THR A 56 8.17 -5.37 -4.90
CA THR A 56 8.41 -3.98 -5.25
C THR A 56 7.11 -3.22 -5.13
N PHE A 57 7.15 -2.06 -4.49
CA PHE A 57 6.00 -1.18 -4.33
C PHE A 57 6.33 0.21 -4.84
N ASP A 58 5.37 0.85 -5.49
CA ASP A 58 5.47 2.26 -5.85
C ASP A 58 4.21 3.01 -5.42
N GLN A 59 4.32 4.33 -5.42
CA GLN A 59 3.18 5.21 -5.23
C GLN A 59 3.07 6.15 -6.43
N GLU A 60 1.85 6.51 -6.76
CA GLU A 60 1.58 7.56 -7.74
C GLU A 60 1.05 8.77 -6.99
N VAL A 61 1.75 9.89 -7.12
CA VAL A 61 1.35 11.17 -6.55
C VAL A 61 1.26 12.16 -7.68
N SER A 62 0.08 12.71 -7.90
CA SER A 62 -0.19 13.69 -8.97
C SER A 62 0.26 13.19 -10.35
N GLY A 63 0.02 11.89 -10.62
CA GLY A 63 0.35 11.28 -11.91
C GLY A 63 1.80 10.80 -12.05
N THR A 64 2.63 10.98 -11.04
CA THR A 64 4.04 10.56 -11.08
C THR A 64 4.27 9.37 -10.17
N HIS A 65 4.83 8.30 -10.74
CA HIS A 65 5.16 7.08 -9.99
C HIS A 65 6.57 7.17 -9.41
N LYS A 66 6.70 6.79 -8.14
CA LYS A 66 7.99 6.67 -7.46
C LYS A 66 8.03 5.39 -6.65
N ILE A 67 9.16 4.70 -6.69
CA ILE A 67 9.37 3.47 -5.93
C ILE A 67 9.48 3.80 -4.46
N ILE A 68 8.72 3.08 -3.62
CA ILE A 68 8.83 3.17 -2.16
C ILE A 68 9.58 1.98 -1.57
N ALA A 69 9.60 0.84 -2.26
CA ALA A 69 10.39 -0.32 -1.87
C ALA A 69 10.76 -1.09 -3.13
N ASN A 70 12.03 -1.38 -3.34
CA ASN A 70 12.52 -2.00 -4.56
C ASN A 70 13.16 -3.35 -4.27
N GLU A 71 12.58 -4.41 -4.83
CA GLU A 71 13.12 -5.78 -4.79
C GLU A 71 13.49 -6.21 -3.36
N ILE A 72 12.58 -5.99 -2.41
CA ILE A 72 12.78 -6.41 -1.03
C ILE A 72 12.53 -7.92 -0.94
N THR A 73 13.49 -8.65 -0.39
CA THR A 73 13.36 -10.10 -0.24
C THR A 73 12.37 -10.43 0.86
N VAL A 74 11.38 -11.27 0.52
CA VAL A 74 10.49 -11.91 1.48
C VAL A 74 10.89 -13.38 1.53
N PRO A 75 11.56 -13.82 2.61
CA PRO A 75 12.03 -15.20 2.69
C PRO A 75 10.89 -16.21 2.63
N ALA A 76 11.21 -17.44 2.22
CA ALA A 76 10.22 -18.52 2.17
C ALA A 76 9.47 -18.66 3.49
N ASN A 77 8.16 -18.82 3.42
CA ASN A 77 7.28 -19.02 4.58
C ASN A 77 7.43 -17.95 5.67
N SER A 78 7.76 -16.71 5.28
CA SER A 78 8.02 -15.59 6.19
C SER A 78 7.20 -14.37 5.85
N VAL A 79 7.21 -13.41 6.77
CA VAL A 79 6.49 -12.15 6.67
C VAL A 79 7.48 -11.00 6.77
N VAL A 80 7.32 -10.00 5.92
CA VAL A 80 8.08 -8.76 5.97
C VAL A 80 7.12 -7.58 5.95
N ASP A 81 7.30 -6.64 6.87
CA ASP A 81 6.57 -5.38 6.87
C ASP A 81 7.35 -4.35 6.05
N ILE A 82 6.78 -3.94 4.91
CA ILE A 82 7.38 -2.92 4.05
C ILE A 82 7.19 -1.54 4.68
N VAL A 83 5.98 -1.29 5.18
CA VAL A 83 5.63 -0.07 5.89
C VAL A 83 4.99 -0.47 7.19
N ASP A 84 5.41 0.15 8.30
CA ASP A 84 4.77 -0.01 9.59
C ASP A 84 4.30 1.34 10.11
N LYS A 85 3.71 1.37 11.30
CA LYS A 85 3.10 2.58 11.83
C LYS A 85 4.12 3.69 12.09
N SER A 86 5.38 3.35 12.33
CA SER A 86 6.43 4.34 12.61
C SER A 86 6.89 5.07 11.36
N ASN A 87 6.68 4.51 10.16
CA ASN A 87 7.04 5.13 8.90
C ASN A 87 5.88 5.20 7.91
N GLY A 88 4.66 5.28 8.43
CA GLY A 88 3.47 5.44 7.61
C GLY A 88 3.45 6.78 6.88
N PHE A 89 2.63 6.85 5.84
CA PHE A 89 2.52 8.05 5.00
C PHE A 89 1.08 8.25 4.53
N TYR A 90 0.84 9.42 3.94
CA TYR A 90 -0.49 9.80 3.51
C TYR A 90 -0.65 9.67 2.00
N LEU A 91 -1.81 9.19 1.56
CA LEU A 91 -2.27 9.31 0.17
C LEU A 91 -3.35 10.38 0.12
N GLN A 92 -3.16 11.37 -0.73
CA GLN A 92 -4.17 12.38 -1.01
C GLN A 92 -5.14 11.85 -2.06
N GLU A 93 -6.23 12.58 -2.32
CA GLU A 93 -7.22 12.09 -3.27
C GLU A 93 -6.60 11.76 -4.64
N THR A 94 -7.01 10.65 -5.21
CA THR A 94 -6.54 10.07 -6.48
C THR A 94 -5.13 9.49 -6.47
N ASP A 95 -4.33 9.70 -5.43
CA ASP A 95 -3.04 9.04 -5.29
C ASP A 95 -3.25 7.54 -5.04
N LEU A 96 -2.29 6.71 -5.44
CA LEU A 96 -2.45 5.27 -5.33
C LEU A 96 -1.13 4.56 -5.00
N ILE A 97 -1.27 3.30 -4.56
CA ILE A 97 -0.15 2.39 -4.31
C ILE A 97 -0.30 1.20 -5.24
N ARG A 98 0.81 0.83 -5.90
CA ARG A 98 0.90 -0.40 -6.69
C ARG A 98 1.94 -1.32 -6.09
N GLY A 99 1.79 -2.61 -6.35
CA GLY A 99 2.76 -3.60 -5.89
C GLY A 99 2.88 -4.76 -6.85
N GLY A 100 4.03 -5.43 -6.81
CA GLY A 100 4.30 -6.61 -7.58
C GLY A 100 5.35 -7.48 -6.90
N CYS A 101 5.48 -8.73 -7.36
CA CYS A 101 6.46 -9.67 -6.82
C CYS A 101 7.16 -10.45 -7.92
N SER A 102 8.26 -11.13 -7.57
CA SER A 102 9.08 -11.85 -8.54
C SER A 102 8.41 -13.12 -9.09
N ALA A 103 7.44 -13.68 -8.37
CA ALA A 103 6.70 -14.86 -8.83
C ALA A 103 5.24 -14.70 -8.45
N GLY A 104 4.36 -14.80 -9.43
CA GLY A 104 2.92 -14.55 -9.25
C GLY A 104 2.27 -15.53 -8.27
N SER A 105 1.33 -15.03 -7.49
CA SER A 105 0.53 -15.80 -6.54
C SER A 105 1.33 -16.44 -5.40
N THR A 106 2.52 -15.90 -5.11
CA THR A 106 3.37 -16.43 -4.03
C THR A 106 3.41 -15.53 -2.80
N VAL A 107 3.00 -14.27 -2.95
CA VAL A 107 3.04 -13.29 -1.86
C VAL A 107 1.65 -12.70 -1.65
N ASP A 108 1.14 -12.86 -0.43
CA ASP A 108 -0.09 -12.19 -0.01
C ASP A 108 0.28 -10.85 0.61
N CYS A 109 -0.43 -9.81 0.20
CA CYS A 109 -0.19 -8.45 0.67
C CYS A 109 -1.38 -7.97 1.50
N THR A 110 -1.08 -7.43 2.68
CA THR A 110 -2.08 -6.81 3.55
C THR A 110 -1.73 -5.34 3.72
N ILE A 111 -2.68 -4.46 3.44
CA ILE A 111 -2.52 -3.02 3.63
C ILE A 111 -3.59 -2.54 4.58
N SER A 112 -3.16 -1.91 5.68
CA SER A 112 -4.05 -1.34 6.67
C SER A 112 -3.88 0.17 6.69
N TYR A 113 -4.99 0.89 6.69
CA TYR A 113 -4.95 2.35 6.64
C TYR A 113 -6.18 2.95 7.29
N GLU A 114 -6.05 4.24 7.62
CA GLU A 114 -7.15 5.04 8.12
C GLU A 114 -7.62 5.97 7.02
N ILE A 115 -8.93 6.09 6.86
CA ILE A 115 -9.55 7.01 5.91
C ILE A 115 -10.07 8.20 6.67
N MET A 116 -9.61 9.39 6.29
CA MET A 116 -10.07 10.66 6.86
C MET A 116 -10.95 11.34 5.81
N ASP A 117 -12.21 11.51 6.16
CA ASP A 117 -13.20 12.07 5.25
C ASP A 117 -13.35 13.56 5.54
N ASP A 118 -13.12 14.37 4.50
CA ASP A 118 -13.36 15.79 4.57
C ASP A 118 -14.86 16.06 4.37
N ALA A 119 -15.43 16.74 5.31
CA ALA A 119 -16.87 17.03 5.31
C ALA A 119 -17.29 17.95 4.15
#